data_0850c1e5a64d7c50f478cce9447eccb3
#
_entry.id   0850c1e5a64d7c50f478cce9447eccb3
#
_cell.length_a   1.000
_cell.length_b   1.000
_cell.length_c   1.000
_cell.angle_alpha   90.00
_cell.angle_beta   90.00
_cell.angle_gamma   90.00
#
_symmetry.space_group_name_H-M   'P 1'
#
loop_
_entity.id
_entity.type
_entity.pdbx_description
1 polymer ?
#
loop_
_entity_poly.entity_id
_entity_poly.type
_entity_poly.pdbx_seq_one_letter_code
_entity_poly.pdbx_strand_id
1 'polypeptide(L)'
;MKKNYSKFRFRRIRLKLFAMILAVMILFTILISVFSKPALFMVLSLRTHHTLTTAAEEIDSCIPGTATYYFELFSVAQNNNIEFEIIDSSGMLVYTSQGDSAESSNHFPFSGSSGSQYSNTVASDSYSYAVKQSNFEIRQKIATNAEYFVLTQTLENGETLYIYSSVADIANIVEIADSVFSLICILIVMVVSFIFYFLVSKFTKPLVEMNDITKDMAALNFERRCGNYGKDEIGELGESINILSDTLDETLLDLKDKNKQLEKDIERRHALDNARRSFINNVSHELKTPIAIISGYAEGLCEGISNDPEVIKDYCTIIQDETRKMNSLVVELLELSKLESKSQPFVPVCFDINEKINSIINHLSLEFEKNGITCKNNIDGTLECFAQEDKIEIVLKNYITNAVSHCAGEKIIEISAEDVGEKYKISVFNTGDHIAESDMPEIWDSFYRADKSHARSENRFGLGLSIVKSIMTNHNCSYSATNIDGGVVFTFEVPKESDYYDQKTEN
;
A
#
# COMPACT_ATOMS: atom_id res chain seq x y z
N MET A 1 5.31 7.18 -20.55
CA MET A 1 6.75 6.82 -20.44
C MET A 1 7.03 5.58 -19.55
N LYS A 2 6.35 5.35 -18.41
CA LYS A 2 6.57 4.18 -17.51
C LYS A 2 6.40 2.79 -18.15
N LYS A 3 5.47 2.62 -19.10
CA LYS A 3 5.18 1.31 -19.75
C LYS A 3 6.34 0.76 -20.62
N ASN A 4 7.23 1.63 -21.08
CA ASN A 4 8.42 1.21 -21.84
C ASN A 4 9.59 0.78 -20.96
N TYR A 5 9.71 1.28 -19.73
CA TYR A 5 10.79 0.92 -18.81
C TYR A 5 10.63 -0.51 -18.27
N SER A 6 9.40 -0.96 -17.97
CA SER A 6 9.14 -2.31 -17.47
C SER A 6 9.40 -3.37 -18.56
N LYS A 7 8.98 -3.11 -19.82
CA LYS A 7 9.27 -3.97 -20.94
C LYS A 7 10.77 -4.12 -21.21
N PHE A 8 11.56 -3.05 -21.04
CA PHE A 8 13.01 -3.07 -21.27
C PHE A 8 13.74 -3.85 -20.17
N ARG A 9 13.29 -3.74 -18.91
CA ARG A 9 13.85 -4.45 -17.74
C ARG A 9 13.51 -5.95 -17.77
N PHE A 10 12.28 -6.30 -18.14
CA PHE A 10 11.84 -7.68 -18.38
C PHE A 10 12.69 -8.37 -19.43
N ARG A 11 12.93 -7.68 -20.56
CA ARG A 11 13.78 -8.17 -21.64
C ARG A 11 15.22 -8.42 -21.18
N ARG A 12 15.78 -7.59 -20.29
CA ARG A 12 17.13 -7.75 -19.73
C ARG A 12 17.27 -8.96 -18.80
N ILE A 13 16.37 -9.20 -17.87
CA ILE A 13 16.43 -10.32 -16.94
C ILE A 13 16.26 -11.64 -17.70
N ARG A 14 15.25 -11.72 -18.56
CA ARG A 14 14.99 -12.88 -19.39
C ARG A 14 16.20 -13.21 -20.29
N LEU A 15 16.79 -12.18 -20.92
CA LEU A 15 17.93 -12.35 -21.81
C LEU A 15 19.17 -12.82 -21.03
N LYS A 16 19.41 -12.30 -19.81
CA LYS A 16 20.54 -12.74 -18.98
C LYS A 16 20.42 -14.19 -18.56
N LEU A 17 19.25 -14.62 -18.05
CA LEU A 17 19.01 -16.00 -17.66
C LEU A 17 19.12 -16.95 -18.84
N PHE A 18 18.51 -16.58 -19.97
CA PHE A 18 18.60 -17.38 -21.20
C PHE A 18 20.05 -17.49 -21.69
N ALA A 19 20.79 -16.39 -21.74
CA ALA A 19 22.20 -16.38 -22.18
C ALA A 19 23.10 -17.20 -21.26
N MET A 20 22.87 -17.15 -19.94
CA MET A 20 23.63 -17.97 -18.98
C MET A 20 23.41 -19.46 -19.19
N ILE A 21 22.17 -19.89 -19.37
CA ILE A 21 21.84 -21.30 -19.60
C ILE A 21 22.35 -21.78 -20.97
N LEU A 22 22.18 -20.95 -22.01
CA LEU A 22 22.70 -21.23 -23.32
C LEU A 22 24.23 -21.39 -23.29
N ALA A 23 24.95 -20.53 -22.57
CA ALA A 23 26.39 -20.63 -22.40
C ALA A 23 26.81 -21.96 -21.70
N VAL A 24 26.08 -22.35 -20.65
CA VAL A 24 26.31 -23.64 -19.96
C VAL A 24 26.07 -24.84 -20.90
N MET A 25 25.00 -24.79 -21.71
CA MET A 25 24.69 -25.86 -22.64
C MET A 25 25.74 -25.95 -23.75
N ILE A 26 26.20 -24.84 -24.28
CA ILE A 26 27.27 -24.79 -25.30
C ILE A 26 28.57 -25.37 -24.71
N LEU A 27 28.94 -24.94 -23.50
CA LEU A 27 30.12 -25.46 -22.80
C LEU A 27 30.04 -26.96 -22.60
N PHE A 28 28.90 -27.48 -22.17
CA PHE A 28 28.68 -28.92 -22.00
C PHE A 28 28.76 -29.70 -23.32
N THR A 29 28.21 -29.13 -24.41
CA THR A 29 28.29 -29.73 -25.74
C THR A 29 29.74 -29.80 -26.24
N ILE A 30 30.51 -28.73 -26.04
CA ILE A 30 31.96 -28.71 -26.37
C ILE A 30 32.70 -29.76 -25.56
N LEU A 31 32.45 -29.87 -24.24
CA LEU A 31 33.06 -30.83 -23.39
C LEU A 31 32.77 -32.27 -23.86
N ILE A 32 31.54 -32.60 -24.19
CA ILE A 32 31.16 -33.92 -24.70
C ILE A 32 31.88 -34.20 -26.04
N SER A 33 31.88 -33.24 -26.96
CA SER A 33 32.54 -33.42 -28.27
C SER A 33 34.05 -33.68 -28.16
N VAL A 34 34.71 -33.04 -27.18
CA VAL A 34 36.15 -33.23 -26.92
C VAL A 34 36.44 -34.66 -26.41
N PHE A 35 35.53 -35.19 -25.58
CA PHE A 35 35.76 -36.54 -24.96
C PHE A 35 35.13 -37.69 -25.75
N SER A 36 34.17 -37.45 -26.66
CA SER A 36 33.47 -38.51 -27.39
C SER A 36 34.40 -39.32 -28.31
N LYS A 37 35.23 -38.62 -29.10
CA LYS A 37 36.14 -39.30 -30.05
C LYS A 37 37.13 -40.25 -29.36
N PRO A 38 37.95 -39.81 -28.36
CA PRO A 38 38.87 -40.69 -27.69
C PRO A 38 38.20 -41.84 -26.92
N ALA A 39 37.02 -41.57 -26.31
CA ALA A 39 36.27 -42.59 -25.60
C ALA A 39 35.75 -43.65 -26.57
N LEU A 40 35.16 -43.25 -27.71
CA LEU A 40 34.66 -44.20 -28.70
C LEU A 40 35.77 -44.99 -29.35
N PHE A 41 36.89 -44.34 -29.67
CA PHE A 41 38.08 -45.03 -30.20
C PHE A 41 38.61 -46.08 -29.19
N MET A 42 38.70 -45.76 -27.94
CA MET A 42 39.12 -46.69 -26.87
C MET A 42 38.19 -47.90 -26.77
N VAL A 43 36.86 -47.68 -26.78
CA VAL A 43 35.88 -48.79 -26.71
C VAL A 43 35.97 -49.67 -27.93
N LEU A 44 36.11 -49.13 -29.15
CA LEU A 44 36.24 -49.89 -30.36
C LEU A 44 37.57 -50.64 -30.44
N SER A 45 38.69 -50.04 -29.99
CA SER A 45 40.00 -50.76 -29.95
C SER A 45 39.99 -51.94 -28.98
N LEU A 46 39.32 -51.78 -27.79
CA LEU A 46 39.13 -52.87 -26.85
C LEU A 46 38.29 -54.02 -27.47
N ARG A 47 37.23 -53.69 -28.20
CA ARG A 47 36.40 -54.66 -28.92
C ARG A 47 37.21 -55.36 -30.01
N THR A 48 38.02 -54.64 -30.79
CA THR A 48 38.90 -55.20 -31.82
C THR A 48 39.93 -56.19 -31.20
N HIS A 49 40.55 -55.75 -30.07
CA HIS A 49 41.46 -56.69 -29.35
C HIS A 49 40.77 -58.00 -28.98
N HIS A 50 39.55 -57.97 -28.42
CA HIS A 50 38.78 -59.16 -28.09
C HIS A 50 38.49 -59.99 -29.33
N THR A 51 38.07 -59.40 -30.45
CA THR A 51 37.80 -60.08 -31.71
C THR A 51 39.06 -60.79 -32.25
N LEU A 52 40.21 -60.05 -32.24
CA LEU A 52 41.48 -60.63 -32.72
C LEU A 52 41.94 -61.78 -31.80
N THR A 53 41.75 -61.68 -30.48
CA THR A 53 42.09 -62.74 -29.53
C THR A 53 41.25 -63.99 -29.77
N THR A 54 39.91 -63.79 -29.93
CA THR A 54 39.01 -64.91 -30.23
C THR A 54 39.38 -65.62 -31.57
N ALA A 55 39.68 -64.80 -32.60
CA ALA A 55 40.09 -65.30 -33.89
C ALA A 55 41.47 -66.08 -33.83
N ALA A 56 42.39 -65.60 -32.97
CA ALA A 56 43.66 -66.33 -32.74
C ALA A 56 43.44 -67.69 -32.11
N GLU A 57 42.50 -67.76 -31.13
CA GLU A 57 42.11 -69.04 -30.51
C GLU A 57 41.45 -70.00 -31.53
N GLU A 58 40.58 -69.49 -32.42
CA GLU A 58 39.98 -70.27 -33.50
C GLU A 58 41.04 -70.78 -34.48
N ILE A 59 42.00 -69.92 -34.88
CA ILE A 59 43.12 -70.35 -35.80
C ILE A 59 44.02 -71.40 -35.14
N ASP A 60 44.34 -71.26 -33.85
CA ASP A 60 45.15 -72.16 -33.10
C ASP A 60 44.49 -73.59 -32.99
N SER A 61 43.14 -73.59 -32.98
CA SER A 61 42.34 -74.83 -32.96
C SER A 61 42.29 -75.55 -34.31
N CYS A 62 42.69 -74.93 -35.43
CA CYS A 62 42.75 -75.56 -36.74
C CYS A 62 43.93 -76.57 -36.83
N ILE A 63 43.67 -77.77 -37.23
CA ILE A 63 44.69 -78.87 -37.21
C ILE A 63 45.51 -78.83 -38.49
N PRO A 64 46.81 -78.52 -38.44
CA PRO A 64 47.68 -78.55 -39.62
C PRO A 64 47.75 -79.91 -40.31
N GLY A 65 47.75 -79.92 -41.66
CA GLY A 65 47.85 -81.15 -42.46
C GLY A 65 46.52 -81.80 -42.77
N THR A 66 45.38 -81.31 -42.30
CA THR A 66 44.06 -81.78 -42.72
C THR A 66 43.71 -81.22 -44.10
N ALA A 67 42.86 -81.90 -44.88
CA ALA A 67 42.43 -81.47 -46.20
C ALA A 67 41.60 -80.19 -46.15
N THR A 68 41.03 -79.82 -45.00
CA THR A 68 40.19 -78.68 -44.74
C THR A 68 40.93 -77.45 -44.11
N TYR A 69 42.19 -77.68 -43.70
CA TYR A 69 42.96 -76.67 -42.94
C TYR A 69 42.97 -75.26 -43.54
N TYR A 70 43.32 -75.17 -44.80
CA TYR A 70 43.37 -73.90 -45.51
C TYR A 70 41.99 -73.30 -45.71
N PHE A 71 40.95 -74.10 -45.86
CA PHE A 71 39.58 -73.65 -45.96
C PHE A 71 39.08 -73.12 -44.62
N GLU A 72 39.39 -73.76 -43.52
CA GLU A 72 39.08 -73.31 -42.16
C GLU A 72 39.77 -71.99 -41.86
N LEU A 73 41.05 -71.86 -42.15
CA LEU A 73 41.79 -70.62 -42.00
C LEU A 73 41.17 -69.50 -42.83
N PHE A 74 40.81 -69.73 -44.06
CA PHE A 74 40.14 -68.75 -44.92
C PHE A 74 38.77 -68.36 -44.37
N SER A 75 38.01 -69.33 -43.85
CA SER A 75 36.70 -69.07 -43.25
C SER A 75 36.80 -68.18 -41.98
N VAL A 76 37.80 -68.42 -41.14
CA VAL A 76 38.05 -67.59 -39.96
C VAL A 76 38.40 -66.16 -40.38
N ALA A 77 39.23 -65.99 -41.41
CA ALA A 77 39.58 -64.67 -41.95
C ALA A 77 38.35 -63.92 -42.44
N GLN A 78 37.50 -64.61 -43.24
CA GLN A 78 36.29 -63.97 -43.80
C GLN A 78 35.22 -63.69 -42.75
N ASN A 79 34.97 -64.60 -41.82
CA ASN A 79 33.93 -64.45 -40.78
C ASN A 79 34.24 -63.32 -39.81
N ASN A 80 35.54 -63.17 -39.48
CA ASN A 80 35.96 -62.14 -38.52
C ASN A 80 36.44 -60.81 -39.20
N ASN A 81 36.44 -60.75 -40.53
CA ASN A 81 36.95 -59.65 -41.34
C ASN A 81 38.36 -59.23 -40.89
N ILE A 82 39.25 -60.18 -40.78
CA ILE A 82 40.63 -59.98 -40.32
C ILE A 82 41.61 -60.42 -41.40
N GLU A 83 42.78 -59.80 -41.41
CA GLU A 83 43.93 -60.28 -42.15
C GLU A 83 44.86 -60.92 -41.17
N PHE A 84 45.50 -62.03 -41.59
CA PHE A 84 46.52 -62.66 -40.77
C PHE A 84 47.61 -63.42 -41.60
N GLU A 85 48.75 -63.55 -40.98
CA GLU A 85 49.92 -64.22 -41.51
C GLU A 85 50.43 -65.23 -40.49
N ILE A 86 50.82 -66.41 -40.96
CA ILE A 86 51.47 -67.45 -40.16
C ILE A 86 52.89 -67.56 -40.65
N ILE A 87 53.86 -67.42 -39.75
CA ILE A 87 55.32 -67.51 -40.05
C ILE A 87 55.93 -68.64 -39.23
N ASP A 88 56.75 -69.46 -39.90
CA ASP A 88 57.45 -70.59 -39.23
C ASP A 88 58.59 -70.05 -38.31
N SER A 89 59.24 -71.00 -37.59
CA SER A 89 60.38 -70.73 -36.70
C SER A 89 61.64 -70.21 -37.43
N SER A 90 61.69 -70.41 -38.78
CA SER A 90 62.79 -69.90 -39.64
C SER A 90 62.51 -68.47 -40.18
N GLY A 91 61.34 -67.92 -39.96
CA GLY A 91 60.92 -66.60 -40.48
C GLY A 91 60.32 -66.68 -41.86
N MET A 92 59.96 -67.87 -42.40
CA MET A 92 59.32 -68.06 -43.71
C MET A 92 57.79 -67.95 -43.53
N LEU A 93 57.10 -67.29 -44.50
CA LEU A 93 55.67 -67.22 -44.57
C LEU A 93 55.05 -68.57 -44.92
N VAL A 94 54.20 -69.07 -44.00
CA VAL A 94 53.51 -70.36 -44.16
C VAL A 94 52.14 -70.16 -44.83
N TYR A 95 51.42 -69.10 -44.37
CA TYR A 95 50.10 -68.80 -44.87
C TYR A 95 49.81 -67.29 -44.74
N THR A 96 49.08 -66.77 -45.71
CA THR A 96 48.49 -65.42 -45.61
C THR A 96 47.03 -65.46 -46.05
N SER A 97 46.16 -64.75 -45.27
CA SER A 97 44.75 -64.59 -45.61
C SER A 97 44.52 -63.65 -46.77
N GLN A 98 45.49 -62.74 -47.05
CA GLN A 98 45.48 -61.98 -48.28
C GLN A 98 45.82 -62.89 -49.42
N GLY A 99 44.77 -63.39 -50.13
CA GLY A 99 44.96 -64.21 -51.34
C GLY A 99 45.64 -63.32 -52.37
N ASP A 100 46.92 -63.57 -52.57
CA ASP A 100 47.50 -63.20 -53.84
C ASP A 100 46.81 -64.08 -54.89
N SER A 101 46.15 -63.41 -55.85
CA SER A 101 45.66 -64.12 -57.06
C SER A 101 46.72 -65.12 -57.55
N ALA A 102 46.35 -66.34 -57.56
CA ALA A 102 47.23 -67.53 -57.87
C ALA A 102 47.76 -67.53 -59.34
N GLU A 103 48.31 -66.44 -59.79
CA GLU A 103 48.92 -66.32 -61.12
C GLU A 103 50.35 -65.73 -61.15
N SER A 104 51.08 -65.80 -60.05
CA SER A 104 52.53 -65.68 -60.17
C SER A 104 53.24 -66.78 -59.35
N SER A 105 53.09 -67.99 -59.85
CA SER A 105 54.06 -69.05 -59.56
C SER A 105 55.47 -68.53 -59.85
N ASN A 106 56.34 -68.65 -58.86
CA ASN A 106 57.80 -68.47 -58.96
C ASN A 106 58.37 -67.05 -58.67
N HIS A 107 57.92 -66.32 -57.68
CA HIS A 107 58.87 -65.46 -56.94
C HIS A 107 58.37 -65.23 -55.53
N PHE A 108 58.85 -66.01 -54.62
CA PHE A 108 59.01 -65.54 -53.23
C PHE A 108 60.32 -64.77 -53.15
N PRO A 109 60.36 -63.46 -53.32
CA PRO A 109 61.55 -62.72 -53.03
C PRO A 109 61.53 -62.27 -51.59
N PHE A 110 61.47 -63.18 -50.64
CA PHE A 110 61.95 -62.86 -49.31
C PHE A 110 63.31 -63.54 -49.14
N SER A 111 64.32 -63.14 -50.01
CA SER A 111 65.68 -63.37 -49.69
C SER A 111 66.19 -62.31 -48.74
N GLY A 112 66.29 -62.71 -47.51
CA GLY A 112 67.11 -62.02 -46.54
C GLY A 112 66.58 -60.74 -45.90
N SER A 113 66.07 -61.03 -44.86
CA SER A 113 65.86 -60.29 -43.66
C SER A 113 64.41 -60.39 -43.19
N SER A 114 64.19 -60.88 -42.01
CA SER A 114 63.01 -60.84 -41.18
C SER A 114 62.04 -59.75 -41.61
N GLY A 115 61.13 -60.00 -42.52
CA GLY A 115 60.35 -58.96 -43.02
C GLY A 115 58.85 -59.27 -43.02
N SER A 116 58.20 -59.14 -41.94
CA SER A 116 56.76 -58.87 -41.99
C SER A 116 56.52 -57.66 -42.88
N GLN A 117 55.44 -57.67 -43.66
CA GLN A 117 55.05 -56.48 -44.44
C GLN A 117 54.82 -55.23 -43.58
N TYR A 118 54.94 -55.36 -42.29
CA TYR A 118 54.70 -54.36 -41.28
C TYR A 118 55.98 -53.92 -40.56
N SER A 119 56.20 -52.68 -40.33
CA SER A 119 57.40 -52.19 -39.65
C SER A 119 57.40 -52.57 -38.16
N ASN A 120 58.58 -52.87 -37.63
CA ASN A 120 58.74 -53.09 -36.20
C ASN A 120 58.71 -51.83 -35.41
N THR A 121 58.49 -50.68 -36.04
CA THR A 121 58.32 -49.36 -35.38
C THR A 121 56.87 -49.15 -35.01
N VAL A 122 56.63 -48.92 -33.74
CA VAL A 122 55.34 -48.49 -33.22
C VAL A 122 54.90 -47.20 -33.95
N ALA A 123 53.67 -47.19 -34.47
CA ALA A 123 53.12 -46.07 -35.17
C ALA A 123 53.08 -44.77 -34.32
N SER A 124 53.07 -43.67 -35.02
CA SER A 124 53.13 -42.31 -34.42
C SER A 124 52.15 -42.10 -33.26
N ASP A 125 52.47 -41.16 -32.37
CA ASP A 125 51.84 -40.83 -31.08
C ASP A 125 50.33 -40.61 -31.07
N SER A 126 49.67 -40.53 -32.23
CA SER A 126 48.24 -40.15 -32.28
C SER A 126 47.28 -41.10 -31.59
N TYR A 127 47.63 -42.39 -31.46
CA TYR A 127 46.78 -43.45 -30.86
C TYR A 127 47.51 -44.32 -29.84
N SER A 128 48.79 -44.07 -29.55
CA SER A 128 49.66 -44.87 -28.71
C SER A 128 49.24 -45.03 -27.27
N TYR A 129 48.38 -44.14 -26.76
CA TYR A 129 47.87 -44.20 -25.41
C TYR A 129 46.74 -45.25 -25.21
N ALA A 130 46.13 -45.73 -26.28
CA ALA A 130 44.95 -46.57 -26.19
C ALA A 130 45.26 -48.04 -25.99
N VAL A 131 46.50 -48.54 -26.32
CA VAL A 131 46.80 -49.94 -26.35
C VAL A 131 48.25 -50.25 -25.94
N LYS A 132 48.44 -50.68 -24.71
CA LYS A 132 49.72 -51.25 -24.26
C LYS A 132 49.48 -52.57 -23.57
N GLN A 133 49.28 -53.65 -24.38
CA GLN A 133 49.39 -55.04 -23.92
C GLN A 133 50.59 -55.67 -24.59
N SER A 134 51.23 -56.66 -23.96
CA SER A 134 52.52 -57.19 -24.37
C SER A 134 52.54 -57.86 -25.77
N ASN A 135 51.38 -58.18 -26.33
CA ASN A 135 51.18 -58.83 -27.61
C ASN A 135 50.22 -58.19 -28.58
N PHE A 136 49.71 -56.96 -28.21
CA PHE A 136 48.79 -56.15 -29.03
C PHE A 136 49.33 -54.75 -29.16
N GLU A 137 49.64 -54.34 -30.40
CA GLU A 137 50.27 -53.01 -30.68
C GLU A 137 49.79 -52.49 -32.04
N ILE A 138 49.99 -51.19 -32.27
CA ILE A 138 49.71 -50.57 -33.56
C ILE A 138 51.01 -50.56 -34.36
N ARG A 139 51.01 -51.17 -35.56
CA ARG A 139 52.13 -51.18 -36.51
C ARG A 139 51.71 -50.53 -37.83
N GLN A 140 52.71 -50.03 -38.54
CA GLN A 140 52.51 -49.38 -39.83
C GLN A 140 52.92 -50.34 -40.97
N LYS A 141 52.07 -50.46 -42.01
CA LYS A 141 52.38 -51.24 -43.20
C LYS A 141 53.37 -50.49 -44.09
N ILE A 142 54.51 -51.04 -44.37
CA ILE A 142 55.62 -50.38 -45.06
C ILE A 142 55.22 -49.90 -46.46
N ALA A 143 54.44 -50.72 -47.19
CA ALA A 143 54.06 -50.43 -48.59
C ALA A 143 53.02 -49.32 -48.71
N THR A 144 52.11 -49.10 -47.73
CA THR A 144 50.96 -48.17 -47.80
C THR A 144 50.98 -47.09 -46.78
N ASN A 145 51.92 -47.18 -45.84
CA ASN A 145 51.98 -46.28 -44.64
C ASN A 145 50.69 -46.31 -43.77
N ALA A 146 49.84 -47.29 -43.96
CA ALA A 146 48.64 -47.52 -43.23
C ALA A 146 48.88 -48.13 -41.83
N GLU A 147 48.14 -47.72 -40.82
CA GLU A 147 48.25 -48.23 -39.46
C GLU A 147 47.27 -49.39 -39.25
N TYR A 148 47.80 -50.43 -38.57
CA TYR A 148 47.05 -51.62 -38.24
C TYR A 148 47.22 -51.99 -36.78
N PHE A 149 46.13 -52.43 -36.13
CA PHE A 149 46.21 -53.18 -34.89
C PHE A 149 46.82 -54.59 -35.21
N VAL A 150 47.84 -54.92 -34.50
CA VAL A 150 48.53 -56.21 -34.68
C VAL A 150 48.51 -57.01 -33.39
N LEU A 151 47.90 -58.18 -33.42
CA LEU A 151 47.98 -59.15 -32.35
C LEU A 151 49.02 -60.18 -32.77
N THR A 152 49.99 -60.45 -31.89
CA THR A 152 51.02 -61.46 -32.10
C THR A 152 50.87 -62.64 -31.13
N GLN A 153 50.72 -63.85 -31.61
CA GLN A 153 50.57 -65.05 -30.77
C GLN A 153 51.41 -66.17 -31.32
N THR A 154 52.06 -66.90 -30.43
CA THR A 154 52.76 -68.19 -30.82
C THR A 154 51.75 -69.31 -30.75
N LEU A 155 51.59 -70.08 -31.85
CA LEU A 155 50.67 -71.19 -31.96
C LEU A 155 51.30 -72.42 -31.26
N GLU A 156 50.46 -73.42 -30.95
CA GLU A 156 50.91 -74.68 -30.31
C GLU A 156 51.97 -75.46 -31.13
N ASN A 157 51.98 -75.27 -32.43
CA ASN A 157 52.95 -75.90 -33.35
C ASN A 157 54.31 -75.19 -33.44
N GLY A 158 54.47 -74.05 -32.67
CA GLY A 158 55.72 -73.27 -32.67
C GLY A 158 55.80 -72.17 -33.74
N GLU A 159 54.81 -72.05 -34.61
CA GLU A 159 54.69 -70.98 -35.60
C GLU A 159 54.20 -69.63 -34.92
N THR A 160 54.48 -68.51 -35.56
CA THR A 160 54.05 -67.23 -35.06
C THR A 160 52.91 -66.69 -35.92
N LEU A 161 51.76 -66.45 -35.29
CA LEU A 161 50.56 -65.86 -35.90
C LEU A 161 50.57 -64.34 -35.68
N TYR A 162 50.40 -63.60 -36.76
CA TYR A 162 50.16 -62.17 -36.77
C TYR A 162 48.79 -61.93 -37.35
N ILE A 163 47.88 -61.24 -36.56
CA ILE A 163 46.55 -60.89 -37.01
C ILE A 163 46.47 -59.38 -37.08
N TYR A 164 45.91 -58.91 -38.16
CA TYR A 164 45.82 -57.47 -38.48
C TYR A 164 44.38 -56.98 -38.60
N SER A 165 44.13 -55.79 -38.06
CA SER A 165 42.89 -55.06 -38.28
C SER A 165 43.21 -53.61 -38.59
N SER A 166 42.56 -52.99 -39.59
CA SER A 166 42.82 -51.66 -40.05
C SER A 166 42.40 -50.62 -38.97
N VAL A 167 43.32 -49.73 -38.55
CA VAL A 167 43.04 -48.64 -37.69
C VAL A 167 42.17 -47.63 -38.44
N ALA A 168 42.35 -47.45 -39.74
CA ALA A 168 41.58 -46.50 -40.58
C ALA A 168 40.09 -46.88 -40.61
N ASP A 169 39.70 -48.13 -40.58
CA ASP A 169 38.28 -48.49 -40.54
C ASP A 169 37.64 -48.15 -39.23
N ILE A 170 38.34 -48.30 -38.12
CA ILE A 170 37.89 -47.88 -36.82
C ILE A 170 37.82 -46.35 -36.74
N ALA A 171 38.83 -45.64 -37.24
CA ALA A 171 38.86 -44.17 -37.29
C ALA A 171 37.69 -43.61 -38.12
N ASN A 172 37.37 -44.21 -39.27
CA ASN A 172 36.23 -43.84 -40.11
C ASN A 172 34.88 -44.01 -39.37
N ILE A 173 34.72 -45.17 -38.68
CA ILE A 173 33.53 -45.45 -37.86
C ILE A 173 33.39 -44.38 -36.76
N VAL A 174 34.49 -44.05 -36.08
CA VAL A 174 34.52 -43.02 -35.03
C VAL A 174 34.15 -41.67 -35.62
N GLU A 175 34.66 -41.28 -36.77
CA GLU A 175 34.37 -40.00 -37.40
C GLU A 175 32.89 -39.87 -37.82
N ILE A 176 32.34 -40.92 -38.44
CA ILE A 176 30.91 -40.97 -38.80
C ILE A 176 30.04 -40.89 -37.53
N ALA A 177 30.36 -41.72 -36.52
CA ALA A 177 29.62 -41.74 -35.27
C ALA A 177 29.68 -40.39 -34.53
N ASP A 178 30.84 -39.72 -34.49
CA ASP A 178 31.01 -38.40 -33.89
C ASP A 178 30.23 -37.32 -34.62
N SER A 179 30.19 -37.39 -35.96
CA SER A 179 29.41 -36.48 -36.80
C SER A 179 27.91 -36.60 -36.53
N VAL A 180 27.38 -37.80 -36.46
CA VAL A 180 25.97 -38.08 -36.13
C VAL A 180 25.66 -37.65 -34.69
N PHE A 181 26.56 -37.97 -33.75
CA PHE A 181 26.40 -37.54 -32.34
C PHE A 181 26.39 -36.02 -32.17
N SER A 182 27.29 -35.33 -32.85
CA SER A 182 27.32 -33.84 -32.87
C SER A 182 26.03 -33.23 -33.42
N LEU A 183 25.47 -33.79 -34.50
CA LEU A 183 24.18 -33.35 -35.04
C LEU A 183 23.04 -33.51 -34.02
N ILE A 184 23.00 -34.69 -33.35
CA ILE A 184 22.01 -34.97 -32.31
C ILE A 184 22.15 -33.96 -31.14
N CYS A 185 23.37 -33.66 -30.69
CA CYS A 185 23.63 -32.68 -29.62
C CYS A 185 23.17 -31.29 -30.01
N ILE A 186 23.41 -30.84 -31.22
CA ILE A 186 22.93 -29.52 -31.72
C ILE A 186 21.40 -29.47 -31.72
N LEU A 187 20.74 -30.54 -32.16
CA LEU A 187 19.27 -30.60 -32.17
C LEU A 187 18.70 -30.57 -30.74
N ILE A 188 19.30 -31.29 -29.79
CA ILE A 188 18.92 -31.29 -28.38
C ILE A 188 19.08 -29.85 -27.81
N VAL A 189 20.22 -29.18 -28.07
CA VAL A 189 20.47 -27.82 -27.60
C VAL A 189 19.40 -26.86 -28.14
N MET A 190 19.02 -27.00 -29.43
CA MET A 190 17.94 -26.17 -30.01
C MET A 190 16.60 -26.40 -29.30
N VAL A 191 16.20 -27.66 -29.12
CA VAL A 191 14.90 -27.99 -28.49
C VAL A 191 14.86 -27.51 -27.04
N VAL A 192 15.92 -27.81 -26.28
CA VAL A 192 16.00 -27.41 -24.85
C VAL A 192 16.03 -25.89 -24.73
N SER A 193 16.78 -25.17 -25.57
CA SER A 193 16.80 -23.72 -25.59
C SER A 193 15.43 -23.11 -25.88
N PHE A 194 14.67 -23.69 -26.78
CA PHE A 194 13.32 -23.27 -27.12
C PHE A 194 12.37 -23.44 -25.93
N ILE A 195 12.38 -24.62 -25.30
CA ILE A 195 11.57 -24.92 -24.11
C ILE A 195 11.92 -23.92 -22.97
N PHE A 196 13.21 -23.72 -22.73
CA PHE A 196 13.70 -22.85 -21.67
C PHE A 196 13.32 -21.39 -21.88
N TYR A 197 13.30 -20.93 -23.13
CA TYR A 197 12.83 -19.59 -23.48
C TYR A 197 11.39 -19.36 -23.02
N PHE A 198 10.51 -20.32 -23.22
CA PHE A 198 9.12 -20.25 -22.76
C PHE A 198 9.00 -20.34 -21.24
N LEU A 199 9.72 -21.26 -20.60
CA LEU A 199 9.71 -21.40 -19.14
C LEU A 199 10.17 -20.11 -18.44
N VAL A 200 11.31 -19.56 -18.81
CA VAL A 200 11.84 -18.31 -18.25
C VAL A 200 10.84 -17.17 -18.43
N SER A 201 10.17 -17.12 -19.59
CA SER A 201 9.14 -16.12 -19.85
C SER A 201 7.93 -16.25 -18.91
N LYS A 202 7.48 -17.48 -18.65
CA LYS A 202 6.35 -17.78 -17.77
C LYS A 202 6.61 -17.36 -16.32
N PHE A 203 7.80 -17.61 -15.79
CA PHE A 203 8.14 -17.26 -14.39
C PHE A 203 8.55 -15.80 -14.21
N THR A 204 9.23 -15.21 -15.20
CA THR A 204 9.76 -13.83 -15.03
C THR A 204 8.70 -12.76 -15.23
N LYS A 205 7.68 -12.99 -16.05
CA LYS A 205 6.63 -12.00 -16.33
C LYS A 205 5.84 -11.62 -15.09
N PRO A 206 5.29 -12.56 -14.28
CA PRO A 206 4.61 -12.24 -13.03
C PRO A 206 5.46 -11.45 -12.06
N LEU A 207 6.71 -11.84 -11.83
CA LEU A 207 7.62 -11.20 -10.89
C LEU A 207 7.91 -9.73 -11.25
N VAL A 208 8.04 -9.43 -12.55
CA VAL A 208 8.23 -8.03 -12.99
C VAL A 208 6.94 -7.23 -12.81
N GLU A 209 5.79 -7.82 -13.08
CA GLU A 209 4.48 -7.18 -12.89
C GLU A 209 4.22 -6.86 -11.41
N MET A 210 4.49 -7.82 -10.51
CA MET A 210 4.43 -7.62 -9.05
C MET A 210 5.36 -6.49 -8.59
N ASN A 211 6.60 -6.45 -9.08
CA ASN A 211 7.53 -5.37 -8.75
C ASN A 211 7.07 -4.00 -9.27
N ASP A 212 6.37 -3.92 -10.38
CA ASP A 212 5.82 -2.66 -10.88
C ASP A 212 4.60 -2.23 -10.05
N ILE A 213 3.73 -3.19 -9.65
CA ILE A 213 2.60 -2.94 -8.75
C ILE A 213 3.08 -2.45 -7.38
N THR A 214 4.08 -3.11 -6.78
CA THR A 214 4.63 -2.66 -5.48
C THR A 214 5.25 -1.27 -5.54
N LYS A 215 5.79 -0.85 -6.69
CA LYS A 215 6.25 0.53 -6.88
C LYS A 215 5.11 1.53 -7.03
N ASP A 216 4.02 1.14 -7.68
CA ASP A 216 2.82 1.98 -7.75
C ASP A 216 2.22 2.13 -6.34
N MET A 217 2.18 1.06 -5.52
CA MET A 217 1.78 1.10 -4.10
C MET A 217 2.68 2.03 -3.27
N ALA A 218 4.01 1.98 -3.47
CA ALA A 218 4.95 2.90 -2.81
C ALA A 218 4.74 4.37 -3.20
N ALA A 219 4.11 4.63 -4.35
CA ALA A 219 3.67 5.95 -4.79
C ALA A 219 2.22 6.27 -4.38
N LEU A 220 1.65 5.49 -3.43
CA LEU A 220 0.27 5.61 -2.96
C LEU A 220 -0.79 5.41 -4.06
N ASN A 221 -0.47 4.64 -5.08
CA ASN A 221 -1.42 4.26 -6.12
C ASN A 221 -1.76 2.76 -5.96
N PHE A 222 -2.98 2.48 -5.51
CA PHE A 222 -3.49 1.14 -5.21
C PHE A 222 -4.51 0.63 -6.24
N GLU A 223 -4.65 1.28 -7.40
CA GLU A 223 -5.63 0.88 -8.42
C GLU A 223 -5.30 -0.46 -9.09
N ARG A 224 -4.00 -0.79 -9.19
CA ARG A 224 -3.55 -1.99 -9.88
C ARG A 224 -3.47 -3.17 -8.93
N ARG A 225 -3.90 -4.34 -9.44
CA ARG A 225 -3.83 -5.62 -8.71
C ARG A 225 -3.01 -6.64 -9.48
N CYS A 226 -2.37 -7.54 -8.75
CA CYS A 226 -1.75 -8.73 -9.33
C CYS A 226 -2.82 -9.62 -9.95
N GLY A 227 -2.53 -10.14 -11.15
CA GLY A 227 -3.39 -11.10 -11.82
C GLY A 227 -3.37 -12.47 -11.14
N ASN A 228 -4.20 -13.40 -11.65
CA ASN A 228 -4.14 -14.79 -11.22
C ASN A 228 -2.96 -15.48 -11.94
N TYR A 229 -1.87 -15.74 -11.22
CA TYR A 229 -0.66 -16.36 -11.78
C TYR A 229 -0.61 -17.89 -11.59
N GLY A 230 -1.57 -18.50 -10.93
CA GLY A 230 -1.64 -19.93 -10.64
C GLY A 230 -1.84 -20.22 -9.16
N LYS A 231 -1.66 -21.50 -8.79
CA LYS A 231 -1.77 -21.98 -7.41
C LYS A 231 -0.40 -22.34 -6.82
N ASP A 232 0.67 -21.85 -7.42
CA ASP A 232 2.05 -22.02 -6.97
C ASP A 232 2.47 -20.85 -6.06
N GLU A 233 3.70 -20.85 -5.60
CA GLU A 233 4.27 -19.85 -4.69
C GLU A 233 4.23 -18.45 -5.32
N ILE A 234 4.23 -18.34 -6.65
CA ILE A 234 4.10 -17.06 -7.37
C ILE A 234 2.66 -16.53 -7.27
N GLY A 235 1.69 -17.44 -7.37
CA GLY A 235 0.27 -17.11 -7.18
C GLY A 235 -0.02 -16.63 -5.77
N GLU A 236 0.49 -17.34 -4.75
CA GLU A 236 0.36 -16.97 -3.34
C GLU A 236 1.01 -15.62 -3.02
N LEU A 237 2.19 -15.36 -3.59
CA LEU A 237 2.84 -14.04 -3.47
C LEU A 237 1.99 -12.92 -4.10
N GLY A 238 1.39 -13.18 -5.26
CA GLY A 238 0.50 -12.21 -5.91
C GLY A 238 -0.74 -11.89 -5.09
N GLU A 239 -1.35 -12.89 -4.47
CA GLU A 239 -2.49 -12.73 -3.57
C GLU A 239 -2.10 -11.95 -2.30
N SER A 240 -0.96 -12.27 -1.70
CA SER A 240 -0.42 -11.55 -0.54
C SER A 240 -0.18 -10.06 -0.83
N ILE A 241 0.33 -9.73 -2.02
CA ILE A 241 0.50 -8.34 -2.46
C ILE A 241 -0.86 -7.65 -2.62
N ASN A 242 -1.88 -8.34 -3.14
CA ASN A 242 -3.22 -7.78 -3.25
C ASN A 242 -3.85 -7.48 -1.88
N ILE A 243 -3.76 -8.42 -0.94
CA ILE A 243 -4.25 -8.24 0.44
C ILE A 243 -3.53 -7.06 1.11
N LEU A 244 -2.21 -6.97 0.96
CA LEU A 244 -1.43 -5.83 1.49
C LEU A 244 -1.87 -4.50 0.86
N SER A 245 -2.14 -4.50 -0.45
CA SER A 245 -2.63 -3.32 -1.16
C SER A 245 -3.97 -2.84 -0.63
N ASP A 246 -4.93 -3.78 -0.43
CA ASP A 246 -6.25 -3.47 0.08
C ASP A 246 -6.18 -2.94 1.52
N THR A 247 -5.40 -3.59 2.39
CA THR A 247 -5.21 -3.16 3.79
C THR A 247 -4.58 -1.77 3.88
N LEU A 248 -3.59 -1.47 3.03
CA LEU A 248 -2.94 -0.15 3.02
C LEU A 248 -3.88 0.94 2.51
N ASP A 249 -4.65 0.68 1.45
CA ASP A 249 -5.61 1.63 0.89
C ASP A 249 -6.70 1.97 1.92
N GLU A 250 -7.28 0.95 2.56
CA GLU A 250 -8.29 1.09 3.62
C GLU A 250 -7.73 1.88 4.83
N THR A 251 -6.51 1.55 5.28
CA THR A 251 -5.86 2.24 6.40
C THR A 251 -5.59 3.72 6.08
N LEU A 252 -5.18 4.04 4.85
CA LEU A 252 -4.94 5.41 4.43
C LEU A 252 -6.23 6.22 4.33
N LEU A 253 -7.34 5.63 3.89
CA LEU A 253 -8.66 6.26 3.87
C LEU A 253 -9.13 6.57 5.30
N ASP A 254 -9.05 5.59 6.22
CA ASP A 254 -9.40 5.78 7.64
C ASP A 254 -8.56 6.88 8.31
N LEU A 255 -7.25 6.89 8.04
CA LEU A 255 -6.32 7.91 8.56
C LEU A 255 -6.66 9.31 8.05
N LYS A 256 -7.03 9.42 6.77
CA LYS A 256 -7.45 10.70 6.17
C LYS A 256 -8.75 11.22 6.77
N ASP A 257 -9.72 10.34 7.02
CA ASP A 257 -10.99 10.72 7.64
C ASP A 257 -10.79 11.14 9.10
N LYS A 258 -9.97 10.40 9.87
CA LYS A 258 -9.61 10.77 11.24
C LYS A 258 -8.87 12.11 11.31
N ASN A 259 -7.94 12.38 10.40
CA ASN A 259 -7.25 13.67 10.33
C ASN A 259 -8.25 14.82 10.09
N LYS A 260 -9.18 14.64 9.15
CA LYS A 260 -10.22 15.65 8.87
C LYS A 260 -11.12 15.90 10.08
N GLN A 261 -11.41 14.85 10.86
CA GLN A 261 -12.19 14.97 12.08
C GLN A 261 -11.41 15.71 13.18
N LEU A 262 -10.13 15.38 13.36
CA LEU A 262 -9.24 16.09 14.29
C LEU A 262 -9.08 17.57 13.94
N GLU A 263 -8.94 17.92 12.68
CA GLU A 263 -8.90 19.33 12.23
C GLU A 263 -10.16 20.10 12.68
N LYS A 264 -11.35 19.52 12.44
CA LYS A 264 -12.63 20.13 12.88
C LYS A 264 -12.71 20.27 14.41
N ASP A 265 -12.24 19.26 15.15
CA ASP A 265 -12.23 19.32 16.61
C ASP A 265 -11.26 20.38 17.15
N ILE A 266 -10.12 20.57 16.50
CA ILE A 266 -9.15 21.62 16.82
C ILE A 266 -9.76 23.00 16.55
N GLU A 267 -10.39 23.22 15.38
CA GLU A 267 -11.06 24.47 15.04
C GLU A 267 -12.17 24.79 16.07
N ARG A 268 -12.98 23.80 16.45
CA ARG A 268 -14.02 23.96 17.46
C ARG A 268 -13.43 24.34 18.83
N ARG A 269 -12.34 23.71 19.26
CA ARG A 269 -11.66 24.04 20.51
C ARG A 269 -11.09 25.46 20.48
N HIS A 270 -10.48 25.86 19.39
CA HIS A 270 -9.97 27.24 19.23
C HIS A 270 -11.08 28.27 19.29
N ALA A 271 -12.24 28.03 18.65
CA ALA A 271 -13.39 28.91 18.73
C ALA A 271 -13.88 29.03 20.16
N LEU A 272 -14.00 27.94 20.91
CA LEU A 272 -14.40 27.96 22.32
C LEU A 272 -13.38 28.71 23.22
N ASP A 273 -12.09 28.50 23.01
CA ASP A 273 -11.03 29.20 23.76
C ASP A 273 -11.02 30.69 23.49
N ASN A 274 -11.21 31.10 22.25
CA ASN A 274 -11.31 32.52 21.88
C ASN A 274 -12.55 33.17 22.49
N ALA A 275 -13.71 32.51 22.43
CA ALA A 275 -14.92 32.99 23.07
C ALA A 275 -14.74 33.16 24.59
N ARG A 276 -14.12 32.18 25.26
CA ARG A 276 -13.81 32.24 26.70
C ARG A 276 -12.86 33.39 27.04
N ARG A 277 -11.81 33.62 26.26
CA ARG A 277 -10.88 34.74 26.46
C ARG A 277 -11.57 36.07 26.27
N SER A 278 -12.37 36.21 25.21
CA SER A 278 -13.17 37.44 24.98
C SER A 278 -14.12 37.71 26.12
N PHE A 279 -14.82 36.68 26.63
CA PHE A 279 -15.69 36.79 27.79
C PHE A 279 -14.95 37.33 29.04
N ILE A 280 -13.80 36.73 29.41
CA ILE A 280 -13.00 37.15 30.56
C ILE A 280 -12.52 38.61 30.39
N ASN A 281 -12.08 39.01 29.20
CA ASN A 281 -11.63 40.35 28.91
C ASN A 281 -12.77 41.35 29.06
N ASN A 282 -13.97 41.02 28.54
CA ASN A 282 -15.14 41.89 28.65
C ASN A 282 -15.62 42.05 30.09
N VAL A 283 -15.68 40.93 30.88
CA VAL A 283 -15.97 40.99 32.32
C VAL A 283 -15.00 41.94 33.05
N SER A 284 -13.70 41.79 32.76
CA SER A 284 -12.66 42.58 33.40
C SER A 284 -12.82 44.07 33.06
N HIS A 285 -13.18 44.38 31.83
CA HIS A 285 -13.40 45.77 31.38
C HIS A 285 -14.63 46.35 32.03
N GLU A 286 -15.78 45.64 32.04
CA GLU A 286 -17.04 46.10 32.61
C GLU A 286 -16.99 46.24 34.16
N LEU A 287 -16.11 45.52 34.84
CA LEU A 287 -15.85 45.70 36.28
C LEU A 287 -14.89 46.88 36.56
N LYS A 288 -13.86 47.08 35.72
CA LYS A 288 -12.84 48.10 35.99
C LYS A 288 -13.40 49.53 35.96
N THR A 289 -14.33 49.80 35.05
CA THR A 289 -14.93 51.15 34.88
C THR A 289 -15.68 51.60 36.15
N PRO A 290 -16.68 50.86 36.69
CA PRO A 290 -17.39 51.29 37.89
C PRO A 290 -16.46 51.34 39.13
N ILE A 291 -15.49 50.44 39.25
CA ILE A 291 -14.51 50.46 40.34
C ILE A 291 -13.70 51.79 40.30
N ALA A 292 -13.26 52.22 39.13
CA ALA A 292 -12.51 53.48 39.00
C ALA A 292 -13.38 54.69 39.35
N ILE A 293 -14.67 54.70 38.97
CA ILE A 293 -15.63 55.78 39.32
C ILE A 293 -15.85 55.80 40.84
N ILE A 294 -16.15 54.67 41.46
CA ILE A 294 -16.33 54.53 42.92
C ILE A 294 -15.09 55.02 43.65
N SER A 295 -13.90 54.59 43.24
CA SER A 295 -12.62 54.99 43.87
C SER A 295 -12.39 56.49 43.73
N GLY A 296 -12.62 57.10 42.56
CA GLY A 296 -12.40 58.48 42.32
C GLY A 296 -13.34 59.36 43.14
N TYR A 297 -14.63 59.02 43.22
CA TYR A 297 -15.59 59.80 44.07
C TYR A 297 -15.34 59.53 45.54
N ALA A 298 -14.99 58.42 46.00
CA ALA A 298 -14.62 58.14 47.39
C ALA A 298 -13.34 58.87 47.80
N GLU A 299 -12.32 58.93 46.94
CA GLU A 299 -11.10 59.70 47.16
C GLU A 299 -11.39 61.15 47.26
N GLY A 300 -12.27 61.72 46.37
CA GLY A 300 -12.71 63.07 46.42
C GLY A 300 -13.45 63.45 47.74
N LEU A 301 -14.26 62.52 48.29
CA LEU A 301 -14.87 62.68 49.61
C LEU A 301 -13.82 62.64 50.73
N CYS A 302 -12.82 61.78 50.65
CA CYS A 302 -11.78 61.70 51.68
C CYS A 302 -10.85 62.92 51.68
N GLU A 303 -10.56 63.49 50.53
CA GLU A 303 -9.72 64.65 50.38
C GLU A 303 -10.48 66.01 50.72
N GLY A 304 -11.77 65.91 50.93
CA GLY A 304 -12.58 67.10 51.30
C GLY A 304 -12.71 68.14 50.17
N ILE A 305 -12.81 67.67 48.89
CA ILE A 305 -12.89 68.48 47.68
C ILE A 305 -14.08 69.48 47.75
N SER A 306 -15.14 69.10 48.49
CA SER A 306 -16.28 70.00 48.76
C SER A 306 -16.83 69.80 50.16
N ASN A 307 -17.15 70.87 50.83
CA ASN A 307 -17.88 70.85 52.11
C ASN A 307 -19.39 71.13 51.95
N ASP A 308 -19.84 71.20 50.70
CA ASP A 308 -21.27 71.42 50.38
C ASP A 308 -22.03 70.07 50.57
N PRO A 309 -23.01 70.01 51.45
CA PRO A 309 -23.83 68.83 51.72
C PRO A 309 -24.52 68.27 50.45
N GLU A 310 -24.91 69.11 49.49
CA GLU A 310 -25.51 68.64 48.25
C GLU A 310 -24.52 67.95 47.38
N VAL A 311 -23.28 68.42 47.24
CA VAL A 311 -22.21 67.78 46.46
C VAL A 311 -21.77 66.44 47.10
N ILE A 312 -21.69 66.42 48.45
CA ILE A 312 -21.41 65.20 49.19
C ILE A 312 -22.49 64.15 48.91
N LYS A 313 -23.74 64.52 48.94
CA LYS A 313 -24.87 63.67 48.65
C LYS A 313 -24.84 63.13 47.23
N ASP A 314 -24.52 64.01 46.26
CA ASP A 314 -24.38 63.59 44.85
C ASP A 314 -23.26 62.52 44.68
N TYR A 315 -22.09 62.75 45.30
CA TYR A 315 -21.00 61.75 45.28
C TYR A 315 -21.42 60.46 45.88
N CYS A 316 -22.08 60.44 47.04
CA CYS A 316 -22.61 59.25 47.67
C CYS A 316 -23.64 58.54 46.77
N THR A 317 -24.50 59.27 46.06
CA THR A 317 -25.50 58.77 45.16
C THR A 317 -24.82 58.06 43.95
N ILE A 318 -23.79 58.67 43.36
CA ILE A 318 -23.02 58.09 42.26
C ILE A 318 -22.35 56.82 42.72
N ILE A 319 -21.72 56.76 43.90
CA ILE A 319 -21.11 55.56 44.47
C ILE A 319 -22.15 54.46 44.66
N GLN A 320 -23.33 54.78 45.19
CA GLN A 320 -24.43 53.86 45.38
C GLN A 320 -24.91 53.26 44.04
N ASP A 321 -25.10 54.12 43.05
CA ASP A 321 -25.58 53.71 41.73
C ASP A 321 -24.56 52.77 41.01
N GLU A 322 -23.27 53.14 41.07
CA GLU A 322 -22.25 52.28 40.50
C GLU A 322 -22.12 50.94 41.25
N THR A 323 -22.30 50.90 42.57
CA THR A 323 -22.33 49.68 43.37
C THR A 323 -23.54 48.81 43.03
N ARG A 324 -24.73 49.41 42.79
CA ARG A 324 -25.92 48.65 42.32
C ARG A 324 -25.68 48.04 40.93
N LYS A 325 -25.05 48.78 40.00
CA LYS A 325 -24.69 48.27 38.67
C LYS A 325 -23.76 47.08 38.78
N MET A 326 -22.70 47.18 39.58
CA MET A 326 -21.78 46.05 39.79
C MET A 326 -22.49 44.83 40.35
N ASN A 327 -23.39 45.00 41.33
CA ASN A 327 -24.15 43.86 41.88
C ASN A 327 -25.04 43.21 40.82
N SER A 328 -25.72 44.01 39.97
CA SER A 328 -26.50 43.49 38.83
C SER A 328 -25.64 42.67 37.86
N LEU A 329 -24.46 43.20 37.49
CA LEU A 329 -23.51 42.47 36.63
C LEU A 329 -23.09 41.14 37.23
N VAL A 330 -22.74 41.09 38.51
CA VAL A 330 -22.34 39.86 39.19
C VAL A 330 -23.48 38.84 39.22
N VAL A 331 -24.72 39.28 39.49
CA VAL A 331 -25.89 38.40 39.48
C VAL A 331 -26.13 37.80 38.07
N GLU A 332 -26.09 38.64 37.02
CA GLU A 332 -26.24 38.18 35.62
C GLU A 332 -25.14 37.21 35.21
N LEU A 333 -23.87 37.46 35.60
CA LEU A 333 -22.74 36.55 35.37
C LEU A 333 -22.89 35.19 36.06
N LEU A 334 -23.34 35.21 37.32
CA LEU A 334 -23.59 33.98 38.06
C LEU A 334 -24.73 33.18 37.44
N GLU A 335 -25.79 33.84 36.97
CA GLU A 335 -26.90 33.18 36.29
C GLU A 335 -26.46 32.59 34.96
N LEU A 336 -25.70 33.31 34.13
CA LEU A 336 -25.15 32.80 32.89
C LEU A 336 -24.23 31.61 33.14
N SER A 337 -23.34 31.69 34.14
CA SER A 337 -22.42 30.56 34.52
C SER A 337 -23.17 29.31 34.94
N LYS A 338 -24.28 29.46 35.70
CA LYS A 338 -25.13 28.33 36.07
C LYS A 338 -25.81 27.69 34.89
N LEU A 339 -26.29 28.49 33.93
CA LEU A 339 -26.93 28.01 32.71
C LEU A 339 -25.97 27.28 31.77
N GLU A 340 -24.74 27.79 31.61
CA GLU A 340 -23.72 27.20 30.78
C GLU A 340 -23.16 25.87 31.37
N SER A 341 -23.02 25.80 32.71
CA SER A 341 -22.50 24.60 33.39
C SER A 341 -23.46 23.41 33.39
N LYS A 342 -24.74 23.60 32.99
CA LYS A 342 -25.82 22.61 33.10
C LYS A 342 -25.89 21.96 34.49
N SER A 343 -25.44 22.68 35.53
CA SER A 343 -25.31 22.15 36.89
C SER A 343 -26.64 22.07 37.65
N GLN A 344 -27.68 22.69 37.12
CA GLN A 344 -29.01 22.63 37.72
C GLN A 344 -29.87 21.59 36.99
N PRO A 345 -30.64 20.80 37.73
CA PRO A 345 -31.61 19.88 37.11
C PRO A 345 -32.65 20.64 36.32
N PHE A 346 -33.00 20.19 35.16
CA PHE A 346 -34.08 20.73 34.36
C PHE A 346 -35.42 20.23 34.95
N VAL A 347 -36.15 21.08 35.60
CA VAL A 347 -37.44 20.74 36.26
C VAL A 347 -38.53 21.66 35.73
N PRO A 348 -39.15 21.30 34.59
CA PRO A 348 -40.26 22.07 34.03
C PRO A 348 -41.55 21.86 34.84
N VAL A 349 -42.39 22.90 34.87
CA VAL A 349 -43.70 22.91 35.52
C VAL A 349 -44.76 23.53 34.60
N CYS A 350 -46.02 23.17 34.80
CA CYS A 350 -47.11 23.82 34.10
C CYS A 350 -47.47 25.14 34.79
N PHE A 351 -47.53 26.24 34.01
CA PHE A 351 -47.90 27.58 34.52
C PHE A 351 -48.54 28.44 33.42
N ASP A 352 -49.28 29.47 33.84
CA ASP A 352 -49.86 30.44 32.90
C ASP A 352 -48.84 31.54 32.56
N ILE A 353 -48.36 31.56 31.31
CA ILE A 353 -47.38 32.56 30.85
C ILE A 353 -48.00 33.96 30.74
N ASN A 354 -49.33 34.09 30.48
CA ASN A 354 -50.01 35.37 30.43
C ASN A 354 -50.06 36.05 31.80
N GLU A 355 -50.25 35.29 32.88
CA GLU A 355 -50.18 35.80 34.25
C GLU A 355 -48.78 36.38 34.54
N LYS A 356 -47.70 35.68 34.12
CA LYS A 356 -46.33 36.17 34.28
C LYS A 356 -46.06 37.43 33.48
N ILE A 357 -46.51 37.51 32.25
CA ILE A 357 -46.38 38.72 31.42
C ILE A 357 -47.06 39.90 32.10
N ASN A 358 -48.29 39.74 32.58
CA ASN A 358 -49.04 40.78 33.29
C ASN A 358 -48.36 41.21 34.59
N SER A 359 -47.78 40.27 35.35
CA SER A 359 -46.99 40.57 36.54
C SER A 359 -45.79 41.45 36.23
N ILE A 360 -45.03 41.14 35.17
CA ILE A 360 -43.86 41.89 34.73
C ILE A 360 -44.27 43.29 34.27
N ILE A 361 -45.34 43.39 33.46
CA ILE A 361 -45.89 44.72 33.00
C ILE A 361 -46.25 45.58 34.19
N ASN A 362 -46.95 45.03 35.21
CA ASN A 362 -47.32 45.78 36.42
C ASN A 362 -46.10 46.24 37.21
N HIS A 363 -45.06 45.47 37.32
CA HIS A 363 -43.80 45.85 38.00
C HIS A 363 -43.05 46.95 37.26
N LEU A 364 -43.15 47.03 35.95
CA LEU A 364 -42.48 48.00 35.09
C LEU A 364 -43.37 49.22 34.78
N SER A 365 -44.60 49.31 35.34
CA SER A 365 -45.58 50.36 35.06
C SER A 365 -45.04 51.79 35.31
N LEU A 366 -44.32 52.05 36.41
CA LEU A 366 -43.68 53.28 36.72
C LEU A 366 -42.59 53.69 35.69
N GLU A 367 -41.88 52.66 35.13
CA GLU A 367 -40.83 52.85 34.12
C GLU A 367 -41.46 53.18 32.75
N PHE A 368 -42.57 52.53 32.42
CA PHE A 368 -43.37 52.90 31.23
C PHE A 368 -43.89 54.34 31.31
N GLU A 369 -44.49 54.75 32.44
CA GLU A 369 -44.98 56.10 32.65
C GLU A 369 -43.83 57.15 32.55
N LYS A 370 -42.69 56.87 33.19
CA LYS A 370 -41.54 57.76 33.18
C LYS A 370 -40.99 58.02 31.79
N ASN A 371 -40.98 56.97 30.96
CA ASN A 371 -40.46 57.00 29.59
C ASN A 371 -41.54 57.35 28.54
N GLY A 372 -42.81 57.48 28.93
CA GLY A 372 -43.95 57.75 28.05
C GLY A 372 -44.23 56.57 27.10
N ILE A 373 -44.05 55.32 27.54
CA ILE A 373 -44.23 54.12 26.75
C ILE A 373 -45.61 53.52 26.94
N THR A 374 -46.28 53.19 25.85
CA THR A 374 -47.55 52.48 25.87
C THR A 374 -47.29 50.98 25.67
N CYS A 375 -47.47 50.18 26.73
CA CYS A 375 -47.34 48.73 26.66
C CYS A 375 -48.72 48.09 26.53
N LYS A 376 -48.89 47.24 25.49
CA LYS A 376 -50.14 46.53 25.23
C LYS A 376 -49.87 44.99 25.31
N ASN A 377 -50.63 44.31 26.14
CA ASN A 377 -50.70 42.84 26.12
C ASN A 377 -51.88 42.44 25.27
N ASN A 378 -51.61 41.84 24.12
CA ASN A 378 -52.63 41.40 23.15
C ASN A 378 -52.95 39.90 23.30
N ILE A 379 -52.66 39.32 24.47
CA ILE A 379 -52.93 37.90 24.76
C ILE A 379 -54.26 37.79 25.50
N ASP A 380 -55.20 37.10 24.89
CA ASP A 380 -56.53 36.84 25.50
C ASP A 380 -56.54 35.51 26.26
N GLY A 381 -56.99 35.56 27.51
CA GLY A 381 -57.21 34.38 28.34
C GLY A 381 -55.95 33.78 28.96
N THR A 382 -56.07 32.54 29.41
CA THR A 382 -55.00 31.76 30.03
C THR A 382 -54.18 31.02 28.98
N LEU A 383 -52.83 31.07 29.11
CA LEU A 383 -51.93 30.39 28.18
C LEU A 383 -51.04 29.43 29.00
N GLU A 384 -51.51 28.21 29.19
CA GLU A 384 -50.79 27.18 29.93
C GLU A 384 -49.60 26.70 29.10
N CYS A 385 -48.39 26.72 29.67
CA CYS A 385 -47.16 26.19 29.06
C CYS A 385 -46.39 25.34 30.06
N PHE A 386 -45.52 24.46 29.52
CA PHE A 386 -44.72 23.54 30.32
C PHE A 386 -43.23 23.83 30.14
N ALA A 387 -42.64 24.54 31.11
CA ALA A 387 -41.24 24.97 31.10
C ALA A 387 -40.72 25.25 32.51
N GLN A 388 -39.45 25.62 32.65
CA GLN A 388 -38.94 26.15 33.91
C GLN A 388 -39.46 27.59 34.13
N GLU A 389 -40.43 27.74 34.99
CA GLU A 389 -41.16 29.00 35.22
C GLU A 389 -40.23 30.17 35.51
N ASP A 390 -39.25 29.99 36.46
CA ASP A 390 -38.27 31.01 36.84
C ASP A 390 -37.38 31.43 35.66
N LYS A 391 -37.05 30.51 34.75
CA LYS A 391 -36.21 30.81 33.58
C LYS A 391 -36.97 31.52 32.47
N ILE A 392 -38.22 31.09 32.22
CA ILE A 392 -39.08 31.83 31.26
C ILE A 392 -39.40 33.23 31.75
N GLU A 393 -39.59 33.46 33.05
CA GLU A 393 -39.72 34.79 33.62
C GLU A 393 -38.49 35.65 33.32
N ILE A 394 -37.28 35.12 33.43
CA ILE A 394 -36.04 35.80 33.04
C ILE A 394 -36.05 36.18 31.54
N VAL A 395 -36.47 35.26 30.66
CA VAL A 395 -36.57 35.52 29.20
C VAL A 395 -37.54 36.70 28.94
N LEU A 396 -38.76 36.63 29.50
CA LEU A 396 -39.76 37.69 29.35
C LEU A 396 -39.24 39.02 29.86
N LYS A 397 -38.65 39.05 31.06
CA LYS A 397 -38.07 40.25 31.64
C LYS A 397 -36.98 40.85 30.76
N ASN A 398 -36.07 40.02 30.23
CA ASN A 398 -35.04 40.49 29.30
C ASN A 398 -35.60 41.11 28.04
N TYR A 399 -36.62 40.47 27.41
CA TYR A 399 -37.24 41.01 26.22
C TYR A 399 -38.02 42.31 26.48
N ILE A 400 -38.81 42.34 27.53
CA ILE A 400 -39.61 43.54 27.87
C ILE A 400 -38.71 44.71 28.28
N THR A 401 -37.70 44.46 29.11
CA THR A 401 -36.75 45.50 29.49
C THR A 401 -35.89 45.96 28.30
N ASN A 402 -35.54 45.05 27.36
CA ASN A 402 -34.86 45.41 26.12
C ASN A 402 -35.77 46.32 25.26
N ALA A 403 -37.04 45.97 25.15
CA ALA A 403 -38.03 46.76 24.44
C ALA A 403 -38.18 48.18 25.05
N VAL A 404 -38.19 48.30 26.38
CA VAL A 404 -38.25 49.65 27.09
C VAL A 404 -37.06 50.52 26.71
N SER A 405 -35.84 49.92 26.66
CA SER A 405 -34.63 50.70 26.40
C SER A 405 -34.50 51.18 24.95
N HIS A 406 -34.99 50.36 24.02
CA HIS A 406 -34.83 50.63 22.58
C HIS A 406 -36.11 51.16 21.94
N CYS A 407 -37.15 51.39 22.76
CA CYS A 407 -38.42 51.97 22.29
C CYS A 407 -38.25 53.45 21.91
N ALA A 408 -38.54 53.79 20.65
CA ALA A 408 -38.42 55.10 20.10
C ALA A 408 -39.61 55.43 19.19
N GLY A 409 -39.72 56.69 18.77
CA GLY A 409 -40.82 57.19 17.90
C GLY A 409 -42.18 57.19 18.61
N GLU A 410 -43.08 56.30 18.22
CA GLU A 410 -44.44 56.21 18.81
C GLU A 410 -44.42 55.59 20.21
N LYS A 411 -43.31 55.02 20.65
CA LYS A 411 -43.12 54.48 21.99
C LYS A 411 -44.15 53.39 22.37
N ILE A 412 -44.38 52.47 21.49
CA ILE A 412 -45.31 51.34 21.65
C ILE A 412 -44.54 50.03 21.84
N ILE A 413 -44.94 49.32 22.88
CA ILE A 413 -44.51 47.89 23.09
C ILE A 413 -45.76 47.04 22.99
N GLU A 414 -45.71 45.98 22.14
CA GLU A 414 -46.82 45.03 22.01
C GLU A 414 -46.33 43.62 22.28
N ILE A 415 -47.06 42.90 23.15
CA ILE A 415 -46.78 41.52 23.48
C ILE A 415 -47.94 40.70 22.92
N SER A 416 -47.60 39.66 22.17
CA SER A 416 -48.57 38.75 21.55
C SER A 416 -48.13 37.29 21.64
N ALA A 417 -49.07 36.42 21.53
CA ALA A 417 -48.83 34.95 21.46
C ALA A 417 -49.56 34.36 20.25
N GLU A 418 -48.86 33.46 19.56
CA GLU A 418 -49.39 32.72 18.44
C GLU A 418 -49.34 31.21 18.74
N ASP A 419 -50.36 30.50 18.40
CA ASP A 419 -50.42 29.04 18.51
C ASP A 419 -49.74 28.41 17.30
N VAL A 420 -48.59 27.74 17.53
CA VAL A 420 -47.81 27.08 16.48
C VAL A 420 -47.82 25.55 16.66
N GLY A 421 -48.94 24.98 17.01
CA GLY A 421 -49.15 23.55 17.20
C GLY A 421 -48.78 23.09 18.60
N GLU A 422 -47.69 22.38 18.80
CA GLU A 422 -47.26 21.88 20.10
C GLU A 422 -46.66 22.97 21.03
N LYS A 423 -46.53 24.21 20.52
CA LYS A 423 -45.90 25.32 21.23
C LYS A 423 -46.70 26.59 21.07
N TYR A 424 -46.42 27.52 21.99
CA TYR A 424 -46.76 28.92 21.80
C TYR A 424 -45.52 29.69 21.37
N LYS A 425 -45.69 30.58 20.39
CA LYS A 425 -44.70 31.57 19.98
C LYS A 425 -45.06 32.90 20.63
N ILE A 426 -44.24 33.32 21.57
CA ILE A 426 -44.38 34.57 22.25
C ILE A 426 -43.56 35.62 21.52
N SER A 427 -44.15 36.81 21.25
CA SER A 427 -43.55 37.92 20.54
C SER A 427 -43.60 39.16 21.37
N VAL A 428 -42.48 39.86 21.48
CA VAL A 428 -42.35 41.17 22.10
C VAL A 428 -41.88 42.14 21.02
N PHE A 429 -42.77 42.99 20.56
CA PHE A 429 -42.47 44.05 19.59
C PHE A 429 -42.22 45.36 20.31
N ASN A 430 -41.30 46.17 19.81
CA ASN A 430 -41.15 47.60 20.18
C ASN A 430 -40.93 48.45 18.94
N THR A 431 -41.51 49.65 18.96
CA THR A 431 -41.17 50.68 17.98
C THR A 431 -39.75 51.21 18.21
N GLY A 432 -39.04 51.50 17.14
CA GLY A 432 -37.67 51.99 17.22
C GLY A 432 -36.82 51.68 16.00
N ASP A 433 -35.53 51.93 16.11
CA ASP A 433 -34.58 51.68 15.03
C ASP A 433 -34.38 50.18 14.77
N HIS A 434 -34.19 49.84 13.50
CA HIS A 434 -33.89 48.48 13.10
C HIS A 434 -32.49 48.05 13.52
N ILE A 435 -32.33 46.80 13.88
CA ILE A 435 -31.01 46.20 14.10
C ILE A 435 -30.33 45.98 12.74
N ALA A 436 -29.06 46.40 12.59
CA ALA A 436 -28.35 46.15 11.34
C ALA A 436 -28.26 44.66 11.05
N GLU A 437 -28.37 44.28 9.78
CA GLU A 437 -28.31 42.83 9.37
C GLU A 437 -27.01 42.17 9.80
N SER A 438 -25.89 42.90 9.82
CA SER A 438 -24.60 42.41 10.32
C SER A 438 -24.61 42.03 11.79
N ASP A 439 -25.42 42.76 12.58
CA ASP A 439 -25.46 42.65 14.04
C ASP A 439 -26.45 41.58 14.52
N MET A 440 -27.42 41.21 13.69
CA MET A 440 -28.46 40.23 14.03
C MET A 440 -27.91 38.89 14.58
N PRO A 441 -26.83 38.28 14.06
CA PRO A 441 -26.23 37.08 14.65
C PRO A 441 -25.51 37.39 15.97
N GLU A 442 -24.92 38.59 16.11
CA GLU A 442 -24.02 38.92 17.20
C GLU A 442 -24.76 39.42 18.45
N ILE A 443 -26.01 39.92 18.32
CA ILE A 443 -26.80 40.40 19.47
C ILE A 443 -27.03 39.35 20.56
N TRP A 444 -26.88 38.09 20.22
CA TRP A 444 -26.99 36.93 21.12
C TRP A 444 -25.69 36.56 21.83
N ASP A 445 -24.59 37.26 21.52
CA ASP A 445 -23.30 36.98 22.13
C ASP A 445 -23.12 37.85 23.40
N SER A 446 -22.45 37.29 24.42
CA SER A 446 -22.27 37.97 25.70
C SER A 446 -21.46 39.23 25.52
N PHE A 447 -21.95 40.32 26.15
CA PHE A 447 -21.37 41.67 26.09
C PHE A 447 -21.46 42.35 24.72
N TYR A 448 -22.19 41.80 23.78
CA TYR A 448 -22.41 42.45 22.50
C TYR A 448 -23.42 43.63 22.65
N ARG A 449 -23.12 44.75 21.99
CA ARG A 449 -23.97 45.92 21.94
C ARG A 449 -23.83 46.57 20.58
N ALA A 450 -24.95 46.75 19.86
CA ALA A 450 -24.98 47.36 18.52
C ALA A 450 -24.58 48.86 18.58
N ASP A 451 -24.97 49.59 19.64
CA ASP A 451 -24.64 50.98 19.82
C ASP A 451 -23.63 51.21 20.95
N LYS A 452 -22.41 51.61 20.60
CA LYS A 452 -21.34 51.98 21.54
C LYS A 452 -21.45 53.43 22.06
N SER A 453 -22.25 54.27 21.39
CA SER A 453 -22.34 55.74 21.69
C SER A 453 -23.28 56.06 22.84
N HIS A 454 -24.36 55.32 23.04
CA HIS A 454 -25.32 55.51 24.15
C HIS A 454 -24.98 54.70 25.42
N ALA A 455 -23.80 54.08 25.46
CA ALA A 455 -23.37 53.16 26.51
C ALA A 455 -23.34 53.75 27.93
N ARG A 456 -23.40 55.08 28.11
CA ARG A 456 -23.25 55.70 29.44
C ARG A 456 -24.57 55.98 30.18
N SER A 457 -25.71 55.92 29.51
CA SER A 457 -27.01 56.19 30.09
C SER A 457 -27.85 55.01 30.54
N GLU A 458 -27.48 53.76 30.05
CA GLU A 458 -28.25 52.58 30.35
C GLU A 458 -27.44 51.55 31.18
N ASN A 459 -28.05 51.12 32.28
CA ASN A 459 -27.46 50.15 33.24
C ASN A 459 -27.39 48.72 32.70
N ARG A 460 -26.96 48.48 31.45
CA ARG A 460 -27.01 47.14 30.78
C ARG A 460 -25.67 46.71 30.27
N PHE A 461 -25.31 45.47 30.55
CA PHE A 461 -24.00 44.92 30.26
C PHE A 461 -23.96 44.08 28.95
N GLY A 462 -25.08 43.98 28.21
CA GLY A 462 -25.16 43.13 27.02
C GLY A 462 -25.20 41.62 27.32
N LEU A 463 -25.62 41.25 28.54
CA LEU A 463 -25.75 39.85 28.94
C LEU A 463 -27.17 39.30 28.79
N GLY A 464 -28.19 40.15 28.75
CA GLY A 464 -29.60 39.74 28.75
C GLY A 464 -29.99 38.80 27.61
N LEU A 465 -29.60 39.13 26.37
CA LEU A 465 -29.90 38.28 25.20
C LEU A 465 -29.06 36.99 25.19
N SER A 466 -27.84 37.02 25.72
CA SER A 466 -27.05 35.78 25.86
C SER A 466 -27.61 34.84 26.94
N ILE A 467 -28.21 35.39 27.99
CA ILE A 467 -28.96 34.59 28.98
C ILE A 467 -30.20 33.98 28.33
N VAL A 468 -30.95 34.75 27.52
CA VAL A 468 -32.09 34.19 26.75
C VAL A 468 -31.62 33.05 25.85
N LYS A 469 -30.57 33.23 25.06
CA LYS A 469 -29.95 32.19 24.22
C LYS A 469 -29.66 30.92 25.03
N SER A 470 -29.03 31.06 26.19
CA SER A 470 -28.69 29.91 27.04
C SER A 470 -29.92 29.20 27.60
N ILE A 471 -30.92 29.95 28.07
CA ILE A 471 -32.20 29.39 28.58
C ILE A 471 -32.94 28.67 27.45
N MET A 472 -33.12 29.29 26.29
CA MET A 472 -33.89 28.70 25.19
C MET A 472 -33.17 27.51 24.60
N THR A 473 -31.84 27.51 24.54
CA THR A 473 -31.03 26.34 24.13
C THR A 473 -31.21 25.20 25.11
N ASN A 474 -31.23 25.45 26.43
CA ASN A 474 -31.47 24.42 27.44
C ASN A 474 -32.88 23.83 27.38
N HIS A 475 -33.87 24.65 26.96
CA HIS A 475 -35.26 24.23 26.73
C HIS A 475 -35.48 23.56 25.35
N ASN A 476 -34.47 23.48 24.49
CA ASN A 476 -34.59 23.00 23.09
C ASN A 476 -35.65 23.79 22.31
N CYS A 477 -35.80 25.06 22.58
CA CYS A 477 -36.82 25.92 21.97
C CYS A 477 -36.17 27.02 21.11
N SER A 478 -36.88 27.43 20.06
CA SER A 478 -36.44 28.45 19.13
C SER A 478 -36.56 29.84 19.75
N TYR A 479 -35.65 30.71 19.36
CA TYR A 479 -35.67 32.16 19.68
C TYR A 479 -35.15 32.94 18.47
N SER A 480 -35.67 34.17 18.26
CA SER A 480 -35.21 35.00 17.15
C SER A 480 -35.48 36.48 17.41
N ALA A 481 -34.80 37.32 16.62
CA ALA A 481 -35.10 38.71 16.47
C ALA A 481 -35.30 39.00 14.99
N THR A 482 -36.24 39.87 14.66
CA THR A 482 -36.57 40.24 13.28
C THR A 482 -36.96 41.71 13.19
N ASN A 483 -36.43 42.42 12.22
CA ASN A 483 -36.89 43.77 11.89
C ASN A 483 -38.22 43.70 11.15
N ILE A 484 -39.18 44.50 11.59
CA ILE A 484 -40.49 44.65 10.93
C ILE A 484 -40.79 46.15 10.76
N ASP A 485 -41.81 46.47 9.98
CA ASP A 485 -42.17 47.85 9.75
C ASP A 485 -42.39 48.59 11.08
N GLY A 486 -41.61 49.65 11.30
CA GLY A 486 -41.69 50.51 12.46
C GLY A 486 -40.95 50.06 13.71
N GLY A 487 -40.24 48.90 13.69
CA GLY A 487 -39.48 48.45 14.87
C GLY A 487 -38.88 47.07 14.77
N VAL A 488 -38.68 46.45 15.94
CA VAL A 488 -38.07 45.13 16.09
C VAL A 488 -38.99 44.20 16.89
N VAL A 489 -39.08 42.94 16.51
CA VAL A 489 -39.75 41.90 17.26
C VAL A 489 -38.78 40.82 17.73
N PHE A 490 -38.81 40.57 19.04
CA PHE A 490 -38.11 39.42 19.65
C PHE A 490 -39.10 38.32 19.91
N THR A 491 -38.76 37.10 19.54
CA THR A 491 -39.66 35.95 19.69
C THR A 491 -38.96 34.78 20.39
N PHE A 492 -39.73 33.99 21.11
CA PHE A 492 -39.33 32.67 21.62
C PHE A 492 -40.51 31.71 21.61
N GLU A 493 -40.21 30.42 21.58
CA GLU A 493 -41.22 29.37 21.63
C GLU A 493 -41.21 28.69 23.01
N VAL A 494 -42.38 28.30 23.49
CA VAL A 494 -42.54 27.54 24.74
C VAL A 494 -43.51 26.37 24.52
N PRO A 495 -43.20 25.14 24.99
CA PRO A 495 -44.09 24.01 24.83
C PRO A 495 -45.39 24.16 25.63
N LYS A 496 -46.47 23.54 25.13
CA LYS A 496 -47.78 23.50 25.79
C LYS A 496 -47.89 22.34 26.79
N GLU A 497 -47.30 21.21 26.47
CA GLU A 497 -47.46 19.93 27.21
C GLU A 497 -46.13 19.32 27.59
N SER A 498 -46.14 18.41 28.57
CA SER A 498 -44.94 17.71 29.09
C SER A 498 -44.29 16.80 28.05
N ASP A 499 -45.07 16.21 27.16
CA ASP A 499 -44.60 15.21 26.22
C ASP A 499 -43.57 15.74 25.19
N TYR A 500 -43.49 17.05 25.04
CA TYR A 500 -42.49 17.69 24.19
C TYR A 500 -41.05 17.38 24.58
N TYR A 501 -40.77 17.27 25.87
CA TYR A 501 -39.41 16.98 26.36
C TYR A 501 -39.06 15.49 26.34
N ASP A 502 -40.07 14.61 26.50
CA ASP A 502 -39.88 13.17 26.48
C ASP A 502 -39.53 12.65 25.08
N GLN A 503 -40.16 13.20 24.03
CA GLN A 503 -39.90 12.81 22.63
C GLN A 503 -38.48 13.20 22.12
N LYS A 504 -37.82 14.15 22.76
CA LYS A 504 -36.47 14.63 22.34
C LYS A 504 -35.32 14.03 23.12
N THR A 505 -35.55 13.26 24.15
CA THR A 505 -34.52 12.51 24.88
C THR A 505 -34.22 11.15 24.25
N GLU A 506 -35.04 10.67 23.28
CA GLU A 506 -34.88 9.39 22.57
C GLU A 506 -34.22 9.52 21.18
N ASN A 507 -33.88 10.74 20.71
CA ASN A 507 -33.18 11.01 19.46
C ASN A 507 -31.80 11.69 19.72
#